data_1edfe46b00ab180a229995e50bfa1d36
#
_entry.id   1edfe46b00ab180a229995e50bfa1d36
#
_cell.length_a   1.000
_cell.length_b   1.000
_cell.length_c   1.000
_cell.angle_alpha   90.00
_cell.angle_beta   90.00
_cell.angle_gamma   90.00
#
_symmetry.space_group_name_H-M   'P 1'
#
loop_
_entity.id
_entity.type
_entity.pdbx_description
1 polymer ?
#
loop_
_entity_poly.entity_id
_entity_poly.type
_entity_poly.pdbx_seq_one_letter_code
_entity_poly.pdbx_strand_id
1 'polypeptide(L)'
;MMIRRFTHGARTVALAAALFPAMLGAQFSLLELQPTDLSQLPETPSVSWNLGPTGLRGWVLGSKGDSAASREILVVSVDPGSPAANKIQPFDILTGVGGRPFTADARRSFGEAIAPAEVGDGVLTVTRWRKGIHEEIQLQIGKLPAFADSGKCLKSEGILARSANYVAAGMPKGGFSGVFGSFDALFLMAAGNPEHMDEVRDSAHRITDAVLASKRDPSLPNWEWSHQGIFLAEYYLATKDRKVLPGLQKLVDHLEAGQAASGSWGHSPAVKGQTKGYGEVNSVGLTCLMTLTLARECGLKVTPENHERGYLFFRRYMGIGSIPYGDHEPWLQTHAANGKNAGAAIAMMLIGDREAAGYFSRMTAASVDEREQGHTGNFFSYFWGPAGVGIEGDAALADFLKPQRWYYDLARRWDGSFITQPWPHKAEGKNAMTSYINRGPLACTPSIAMAYAVPLKKLRIFGRAPENG
;
A
#
# COMPACT_ATOMS: atom_id res chain seq x y z
N MET A 1 -3.29 5.22 67.31
CA MET A 1 -4.31 4.88 68.36
C MET A 1 -5.67 4.97 67.71
N MET A 2 -6.48 3.97 67.89
CA MET A 2 -7.83 3.66 67.37
C MET A 2 -7.94 3.07 65.96
N ILE A 3 -7.94 1.75 66.00
CA ILE A 3 -8.40 0.82 64.98
C ILE A 3 -9.94 0.84 64.95
N ARG A 4 -10.54 1.07 63.80
CA ARG A 4 -11.97 0.73 63.61
C ARG A 4 -12.07 -0.43 62.62
N ARG A 5 -12.49 -1.56 63.16
CA ARG A 5 -12.93 -2.74 62.42
C ARG A 5 -14.27 -2.44 61.76
N PHE A 6 -14.38 -2.74 60.47
CA PHE A 6 -15.69 -2.88 59.80
C PHE A 6 -15.96 -4.36 59.51
N THR A 7 -17.04 -4.81 60.09
CA THR A 7 -17.57 -6.14 59.99
C THR A 7 -18.21 -6.43 58.64
N HIS A 8 -17.94 -7.63 58.14
CA HIS A 8 -18.56 -8.21 56.95
C HIS A 8 -20.05 -8.49 57.18
N GLY A 9 -20.91 -7.88 56.34
CA GLY A 9 -22.29 -8.30 56.16
C GLY A 9 -22.43 -9.08 54.86
N ALA A 10 -22.54 -10.39 54.95
CA ALA A 10 -22.91 -11.25 53.85
C ALA A 10 -24.36 -10.98 53.46
N ARG A 11 -24.61 -10.43 52.27
CA ARG A 11 -25.94 -10.38 51.65
C ARG A 11 -26.03 -11.50 50.61
N THR A 12 -26.80 -12.51 50.97
CA THR A 12 -27.26 -13.57 50.07
C THR A 12 -28.10 -12.96 48.96
N VAL A 13 -27.60 -13.00 47.75
CA VAL A 13 -28.39 -12.64 46.55
C VAL A 13 -29.08 -13.92 46.06
N ALA A 14 -30.37 -13.99 46.22
CA ALA A 14 -31.18 -15.04 45.65
C ALA A 14 -31.19 -14.92 44.13
N LEU A 15 -30.73 -15.97 43.43
CA LEU A 15 -30.82 -16.11 41.97
C LEU A 15 -32.32 -16.37 41.64
N ALA A 16 -33.00 -15.37 41.15
CA ALA A 16 -34.27 -15.53 40.47
C ALA A 16 -33.98 -16.05 39.05
N ALA A 17 -34.16 -17.32 38.82
CA ALA A 17 -34.18 -17.90 37.47
C ALA A 17 -35.44 -17.39 36.75
N ALA A 18 -35.30 -16.31 35.98
CA ALA A 18 -36.31 -15.90 35.05
C ALA A 18 -36.28 -16.85 33.84
N LEU A 19 -37.31 -17.67 33.74
CA LEU A 19 -37.64 -18.44 32.55
C LEU A 19 -37.87 -17.45 31.40
N PHE A 20 -36.86 -17.27 30.53
CA PHE A 20 -37.06 -16.66 29.22
C PHE A 20 -37.86 -17.67 28.39
N PRO A 21 -39.02 -17.27 27.85
CA PRO A 21 -39.65 -18.07 26.84
C PRO A 21 -38.71 -18.14 25.64
N ALA A 22 -38.44 -19.36 25.17
CA ALA A 22 -37.75 -19.58 23.91
C ALA A 22 -38.55 -18.85 22.83
N MET A 23 -38.10 -17.64 22.47
CA MET A 23 -38.48 -17.03 21.21
C MET A 23 -37.92 -17.98 20.16
N LEU A 24 -38.80 -18.72 19.50
CA LEU A 24 -38.51 -19.32 18.19
C LEU A 24 -37.91 -18.21 17.37
N GLY A 25 -36.61 -18.30 17.08
CA GLY A 25 -35.95 -17.39 16.18
C GLY A 25 -36.70 -17.42 14.85
N ALA A 26 -37.36 -16.32 14.54
CA ALA A 26 -37.74 -16.04 13.19
C ALA A 26 -36.41 -16.08 12.41
N GLN A 27 -36.15 -17.15 11.67
CA GLN A 27 -35.17 -17.18 10.62
C GLN A 27 -35.66 -16.15 9.59
N PHE A 28 -35.27 -14.89 9.78
CA PHE A 28 -35.37 -13.92 8.70
C PHE A 28 -34.49 -14.46 7.59
N SER A 29 -35.11 -14.99 6.55
CA SER A 29 -34.40 -15.28 5.33
C SER A 29 -33.89 -13.96 4.79
N LEU A 30 -32.55 -13.78 4.81
CA LEU A 30 -31.90 -12.61 4.22
C LEU A 30 -32.26 -12.44 2.74
N LEU A 31 -32.83 -13.48 2.12
CA LEU A 31 -33.38 -13.46 0.75
C LEU A 31 -34.70 -12.65 0.64
N GLU A 32 -35.36 -12.35 1.75
CA GLU A 32 -36.60 -11.56 1.77
C GLU A 32 -36.33 -10.05 1.94
N LEU A 33 -35.10 -9.67 2.28
CA LEU A 33 -34.74 -8.25 2.31
C LEU A 33 -34.70 -7.72 0.88
N GLN A 34 -35.61 -6.78 0.59
CA GLN A 34 -35.55 -6.08 -0.69
C GLN A 34 -34.29 -5.22 -0.73
N PRO A 35 -33.54 -5.23 -1.83
CA PRO A 35 -32.42 -4.32 -2.00
C PRO A 35 -32.86 -2.85 -1.92
N THR A 36 -31.92 -2.00 -1.57
CA THR A 36 -32.14 -0.55 -1.44
C THR A 36 -32.81 0.04 -2.68
N ASP A 37 -33.77 0.92 -2.47
CA ASP A 37 -34.41 1.66 -3.56
C ASP A 37 -33.38 2.49 -4.33
N LEU A 38 -33.12 2.09 -5.55
CA LEU A 38 -32.13 2.73 -6.44
C LEU A 38 -32.51 4.17 -6.80
N SER A 39 -33.78 4.59 -6.63
CA SER A 39 -34.21 5.97 -6.89
C SER A 39 -33.58 6.99 -5.92
N GLN A 40 -33.08 6.51 -4.78
CA GLN A 40 -32.43 7.33 -3.76
C GLN A 40 -30.89 7.38 -3.90
N LEU A 41 -30.33 6.65 -4.86
CA LEU A 41 -28.90 6.64 -5.06
C LEU A 41 -28.44 7.90 -5.82
N PRO A 42 -27.24 8.42 -5.52
CA PRO A 42 -26.68 9.51 -6.30
C PRO A 42 -26.49 9.07 -7.75
N GLU A 43 -26.79 9.94 -8.72
CA GLU A 43 -26.67 9.67 -10.15
C GLU A 43 -25.29 9.13 -10.54
N THR A 44 -24.25 9.56 -9.81
CA THR A 44 -22.89 9.08 -10.00
C THR A 44 -22.20 8.96 -8.65
N PRO A 45 -21.91 7.74 -8.15
CA PRO A 45 -21.11 7.56 -6.94
C PRO A 45 -19.75 8.25 -7.07
N SER A 46 -19.31 8.95 -6.03
CA SER A 46 -18.02 9.66 -6.05
C SER A 46 -16.81 8.73 -5.99
N VAL A 47 -17.01 7.50 -5.49
CA VAL A 47 -15.98 6.47 -5.34
C VAL A 47 -16.53 5.09 -5.70
N SER A 48 -15.66 4.17 -6.07
CA SER A 48 -15.99 2.75 -6.28
C SER A 48 -14.91 1.83 -5.74
N TRP A 49 -15.28 0.59 -5.48
CA TRP A 49 -14.38 -0.50 -5.13
C TRP A 49 -14.20 -1.42 -6.33
N ASN A 50 -12.98 -1.79 -6.64
CA ASN A 50 -12.71 -2.93 -7.51
C ASN A 50 -13.12 -4.21 -6.79
N LEU A 51 -13.70 -5.14 -7.50
CA LEU A 51 -14.17 -6.41 -6.95
C LEU A 51 -13.29 -7.58 -7.42
N GLY A 52 -12.00 -7.44 -7.20
CA GLY A 52 -11.02 -8.45 -7.52
C GLY A 52 -10.88 -8.73 -9.02
N PRO A 53 -10.45 -9.94 -9.39
CA PRO A 53 -10.21 -10.32 -10.79
C PRO A 53 -11.51 -10.60 -11.57
N THR A 54 -12.63 -10.01 -11.17
CA THR A 54 -13.93 -10.16 -11.85
C THR A 54 -14.13 -9.16 -12.99
N GLY A 55 -13.43 -8.01 -12.95
CA GLY A 55 -13.68 -6.88 -13.83
C GLY A 55 -14.86 -6.01 -13.43
N LEU A 56 -15.42 -6.25 -12.24
CA LEU A 56 -16.48 -5.45 -11.66
C LEU A 56 -15.92 -4.29 -10.84
N ARG A 57 -16.62 -3.15 -10.89
CA ARG A 57 -16.50 -2.09 -9.91
C ARG A 57 -17.84 -1.87 -9.24
N GLY A 58 -17.82 -1.75 -7.93
CA GLY A 58 -19.00 -1.58 -7.11
C GLY A 58 -18.94 -0.36 -6.20
N TRP A 59 -20.08 0.29 -6.02
CA TRP A 59 -20.29 1.23 -4.95
C TRP A 59 -20.91 0.49 -3.76
N VAL A 60 -20.41 0.78 -2.58
CA VAL A 60 -20.83 0.13 -1.33
C VAL A 60 -21.66 1.13 -0.55
N LEU A 61 -22.88 0.77 -0.25
CA LEU A 61 -23.79 1.60 0.55
C LEU A 61 -23.24 1.74 1.98
N GLY A 62 -23.01 2.98 2.38
CA GLY A 62 -22.57 3.31 3.73
C GLY A 62 -22.74 4.80 3.99
N SER A 63 -22.91 5.21 5.24
CA SER A 63 -22.96 6.60 5.62
C SER A 63 -21.58 7.23 5.57
N LYS A 64 -21.41 8.35 4.87
CA LYS A 64 -20.19 9.21 4.90
C LYS A 64 -18.85 8.45 4.96
N GLY A 65 -18.64 7.53 4.02
CA GLY A 65 -17.37 6.82 3.92
C GLY A 65 -17.23 5.56 4.80
N ASP A 66 -18.19 5.27 5.66
CA ASP A 66 -18.25 3.99 6.36
C ASP A 66 -19.02 2.98 5.51
N SER A 67 -18.27 2.13 4.81
CA SER A 67 -18.82 1.02 4.02
C SER A 67 -18.75 -0.33 4.75
N ALA A 68 -18.26 -0.36 6.00
CA ALA A 68 -18.09 -1.60 6.75
C ALA A 68 -19.41 -2.24 7.17
N ALA A 69 -20.51 -1.48 7.24
CA ALA A 69 -21.85 -1.98 7.55
C ALA A 69 -22.66 -2.38 6.32
N SER A 70 -22.14 -2.20 5.12
CA SER A 70 -22.87 -2.47 3.89
C SER A 70 -23.03 -3.96 3.63
N ARG A 71 -24.24 -4.33 3.24
CA ARG A 71 -24.61 -5.72 2.85
C ARG A 71 -24.99 -5.84 1.37
N GLU A 72 -24.77 -4.77 0.60
CA GLU A 72 -25.07 -4.70 -0.81
C GLU A 72 -23.95 -3.98 -1.55
N ILE A 73 -23.70 -4.37 -2.79
CA ILE A 73 -22.76 -3.71 -3.69
C ILE A 73 -23.53 -3.34 -4.97
N LEU A 74 -23.66 -2.04 -5.25
CA LEU A 74 -24.18 -1.57 -6.53
C LEU A 74 -23.06 -1.62 -7.58
N VAL A 75 -23.27 -2.37 -8.64
CA VAL A 75 -22.34 -2.41 -9.78
C VAL A 75 -22.38 -1.06 -10.51
N VAL A 76 -21.24 -0.38 -10.56
CA VAL A 76 -21.08 0.92 -11.26
C VAL A 76 -20.50 0.76 -12.66
N SER A 77 -19.62 -0.23 -12.83
CA SER A 77 -19.04 -0.52 -14.15
C SER A 77 -18.56 -1.97 -14.25
N VAL A 78 -18.44 -2.44 -15.49
CA VAL A 78 -17.91 -3.75 -15.85
C VAL A 78 -16.85 -3.54 -16.92
N ASP A 79 -15.65 -4.08 -16.71
CA ASP A 79 -14.56 -3.99 -17.68
C ASP A 79 -14.87 -4.86 -18.91
N PRO A 80 -14.70 -4.35 -20.14
CA PRO A 80 -14.84 -5.14 -21.34
C PRO A 80 -13.86 -6.33 -21.36
N GLY A 81 -14.32 -7.50 -21.81
CA GLY A 81 -13.49 -8.70 -21.91
C GLY A 81 -13.16 -9.38 -20.58
N SER A 82 -13.65 -8.86 -19.45
CA SER A 82 -13.46 -9.43 -18.12
C SER A 82 -14.37 -10.65 -17.88
N PRO A 83 -14.13 -11.43 -16.79
CA PRO A 83 -14.99 -12.53 -16.39
C PRO A 83 -16.47 -12.16 -16.19
N ALA A 84 -16.77 -10.93 -15.80
CA ALA A 84 -18.12 -10.42 -15.61
C ALA A 84 -18.76 -9.85 -16.88
N ALA A 85 -17.98 -9.62 -17.94
CA ALA A 85 -18.48 -9.06 -19.19
C ALA A 85 -19.63 -9.91 -19.75
N ASN A 86 -20.71 -9.26 -20.23
CA ASN A 86 -21.92 -9.87 -20.77
C ASN A 86 -22.77 -10.70 -19.76
N LYS A 87 -22.37 -10.82 -18.49
CA LYS A 87 -23.11 -11.52 -17.44
C LYS A 87 -23.73 -10.57 -16.43
N ILE A 88 -23.01 -9.53 -16.09
CA ILE A 88 -23.39 -8.48 -15.15
C ILE A 88 -23.33 -7.13 -15.87
N GLN A 89 -24.15 -6.19 -15.45
CA GLN A 89 -24.22 -4.85 -16.03
C GLN A 89 -24.28 -3.77 -14.94
N PRO A 90 -23.97 -2.51 -15.25
CA PRO A 90 -24.19 -1.40 -14.33
C PRO A 90 -25.64 -1.38 -13.82
N PHE A 91 -25.80 -1.00 -12.56
CA PHE A 91 -27.04 -0.99 -11.77
C PHE A 91 -27.57 -2.37 -11.34
N ASP A 92 -26.87 -3.47 -11.59
CA ASP A 92 -27.12 -4.70 -10.85
C ASP A 92 -26.70 -4.51 -9.38
N ILE A 93 -27.38 -5.17 -8.47
CA ILE A 93 -27.01 -5.18 -7.05
C ILE A 93 -26.49 -6.58 -6.72
N LEU A 94 -25.29 -6.63 -6.14
CA LEU A 94 -24.78 -7.88 -5.59
C LEU A 94 -25.20 -7.96 -4.12
N THR A 95 -25.81 -9.07 -3.74
CA THR A 95 -26.33 -9.35 -2.40
C THR A 95 -25.62 -10.51 -1.71
N GLY A 96 -24.70 -11.17 -2.42
CA GLY A 96 -23.94 -12.30 -1.87
C GLY A 96 -22.79 -12.75 -2.77
N VAL A 97 -21.93 -13.61 -2.22
CA VAL A 97 -20.78 -14.21 -2.88
C VAL A 97 -20.48 -15.60 -2.32
N GLY A 98 -20.01 -16.52 -3.17
CA GLY A 98 -19.67 -17.88 -2.76
C GLY A 98 -20.86 -18.66 -2.20
N GLY A 99 -22.08 -18.41 -2.72
CA GLY A 99 -23.32 -19.02 -2.27
C GLY A 99 -23.81 -18.52 -0.90
N ARG A 100 -23.29 -17.40 -0.41
CA ARG A 100 -23.66 -16.81 0.90
C ARG A 100 -24.08 -15.36 0.74
N PRO A 101 -25.17 -14.93 1.39
CA PRO A 101 -25.55 -13.52 1.41
C PRO A 101 -24.54 -12.69 2.22
N PHE A 102 -24.41 -11.40 1.90
CA PHE A 102 -23.63 -10.49 2.71
C PHE A 102 -24.34 -10.23 4.05
N THR A 103 -23.66 -10.53 5.16
CA THR A 103 -24.18 -10.34 6.53
C THR A 103 -23.49 -9.24 7.32
N ALA A 104 -22.33 -8.81 6.82
CA ALA A 104 -21.49 -7.76 7.40
C ALA A 104 -20.85 -6.97 6.25
N ASP A 105 -19.62 -6.50 6.40
CA ASP A 105 -18.89 -5.78 5.36
C ASP A 105 -18.84 -6.59 4.03
N ALA A 106 -19.60 -6.13 3.04
CA ALA A 106 -19.70 -6.78 1.74
C ALA A 106 -18.37 -6.79 0.99
N ARG A 107 -17.51 -5.78 1.19
CA ARG A 107 -16.18 -5.70 0.57
C ARG A 107 -15.31 -6.84 1.07
N ARG A 108 -15.26 -6.99 2.40
CA ARG A 108 -14.47 -8.01 3.06
C ARG A 108 -14.96 -9.40 2.69
N SER A 109 -16.28 -9.62 2.74
CA SER A 109 -16.90 -10.90 2.35
C SER A 109 -16.57 -11.24 0.90
N PHE A 110 -16.60 -10.26 -0.01
CA PHE A 110 -16.25 -10.46 -1.40
C PHE A 110 -14.76 -10.81 -1.58
N GLY A 111 -13.88 -10.04 -0.95
CA GLY A 111 -12.43 -10.27 -1.01
C GLY A 111 -12.01 -11.62 -0.44
N GLU A 112 -12.60 -12.03 0.69
CA GLU A 112 -12.34 -13.33 1.33
C GLU A 112 -12.83 -14.53 0.47
N ALA A 113 -13.82 -14.35 -0.42
CA ALA A 113 -14.32 -15.40 -1.29
C ALA A 113 -13.41 -15.66 -2.52
N ILE A 114 -12.56 -14.72 -2.91
CA ILE A 114 -11.73 -14.81 -4.12
C ILE A 114 -10.71 -15.97 -4.00
N ALA A 115 -9.93 -15.99 -2.92
CA ALA A 115 -8.86 -16.98 -2.77
C ALA A 115 -9.36 -18.43 -2.72
N PRO A 116 -10.45 -18.79 -2.02
CA PRO A 116 -11.05 -20.12 -2.10
C PRO A 116 -11.53 -20.51 -3.51
N ALA A 117 -12.14 -19.57 -4.25
CA ALA A 117 -12.58 -19.80 -5.61
C ALA A 117 -11.41 -20.08 -6.55
N GLU A 118 -10.30 -19.36 -6.41
CA GLU A 118 -9.07 -19.58 -7.21
C GLU A 118 -8.41 -20.92 -6.90
N VAL A 119 -8.40 -21.35 -5.64
CA VAL A 119 -7.86 -22.67 -5.23
C VAL A 119 -8.73 -23.81 -5.75
N GLY A 120 -10.01 -23.60 -5.86
CA GLY A 120 -10.98 -24.57 -6.40
C GLY A 120 -10.92 -24.71 -7.91
N ASP A 121 -12.00 -24.44 -8.55
CA ASP A 121 -12.16 -24.54 -10.02
C ASP A 121 -11.90 -23.21 -10.75
N GLY A 122 -11.64 -22.14 -10.01
CA GLY A 122 -11.44 -20.79 -10.54
C GLY A 122 -12.77 -20.08 -10.83
N VAL A 123 -13.89 -20.58 -10.29
CA VAL A 123 -15.23 -20.00 -10.46
C VAL A 123 -15.64 -19.29 -9.18
N LEU A 124 -15.92 -17.99 -9.28
CA LEU A 124 -16.52 -17.20 -8.22
C LEU A 124 -18.02 -17.03 -8.51
N THR A 125 -18.86 -17.60 -7.64
CA THR A 125 -20.31 -17.41 -7.72
C THR A 125 -20.71 -16.14 -7.01
N VAL A 126 -21.47 -15.26 -7.66
CA VAL A 126 -22.03 -14.04 -7.05
C VAL A 126 -23.55 -14.08 -7.13
N THR A 127 -24.23 -13.64 -6.08
CA THR A 127 -25.68 -13.48 -6.09
C THR A 127 -26.02 -12.08 -6.58
N ARG A 128 -26.68 -12.00 -7.73
CA ARG A 128 -27.12 -10.75 -8.37
C ARG A 128 -28.61 -10.56 -8.17
N TRP A 129 -29.01 -9.37 -7.77
CA TRP A 129 -30.39 -8.92 -7.85
C TRP A 129 -30.59 -7.97 -9.03
N ARG A 130 -31.63 -8.21 -9.83
CA ARG A 130 -32.01 -7.33 -10.94
C ARG A 130 -33.54 -7.40 -11.11
N LYS A 131 -34.21 -6.24 -11.03
CA LYS A 131 -35.66 -6.11 -11.25
C LYS A 131 -36.51 -7.12 -10.45
N GLY A 132 -36.22 -7.32 -9.18
CA GLY A 132 -36.93 -8.23 -8.29
C GLY A 132 -36.50 -9.70 -8.34
N ILE A 133 -35.51 -10.05 -9.19
CA ILE A 133 -35.05 -11.43 -9.37
C ILE A 133 -33.62 -11.57 -8.79
N HIS A 134 -33.45 -12.56 -7.89
CA HIS A 134 -32.13 -13.01 -7.45
C HIS A 134 -31.66 -14.17 -8.36
N GLU A 135 -30.41 -14.10 -8.77
CA GLU A 135 -29.78 -15.09 -9.63
C GLU A 135 -28.30 -15.29 -9.23
N GLU A 136 -27.88 -16.56 -9.25
CA GLU A 136 -26.45 -16.88 -9.08
C GLU A 136 -25.73 -16.81 -10.44
N ILE A 137 -24.68 -16.00 -10.49
CA ILE A 137 -23.85 -15.79 -11.66
C ILE A 137 -22.45 -16.35 -11.41
N GLN A 138 -22.01 -17.25 -12.26
CA GLN A 138 -20.67 -17.82 -12.21
C GLN A 138 -19.69 -16.99 -13.03
N LEU A 139 -18.62 -16.54 -12.38
CA LEU A 139 -17.55 -15.74 -12.95
C LEU A 139 -16.25 -16.56 -12.99
N GLN A 140 -15.72 -16.80 -14.17
CA GLN A 140 -14.45 -17.53 -14.34
C GLN A 140 -13.27 -16.60 -14.08
N ILE A 141 -12.81 -16.53 -12.83
CA ILE A 141 -11.71 -15.65 -12.41
C ILE A 141 -10.31 -16.27 -12.58
N GLY A 142 -10.26 -17.56 -12.94
CA GLY A 142 -9.02 -18.31 -13.12
C GLY A 142 -8.53 -19.00 -11.85
N LYS A 143 -7.59 -19.93 -12.03
CA LYS A 143 -7.01 -20.71 -10.93
C LYS A 143 -5.69 -20.12 -10.45
N LEU A 144 -5.53 -20.06 -9.15
CA LEU A 144 -4.26 -19.81 -8.47
C LEU A 144 -4.15 -20.75 -7.25
N PRO A 145 -2.94 -21.17 -6.86
CA PRO A 145 -2.75 -21.97 -5.66
C PRO A 145 -3.14 -21.19 -4.39
N ALA A 146 -3.17 -21.87 -3.25
CA ALA A 146 -3.33 -21.23 -1.97
C ALA A 146 -2.13 -20.34 -1.63
N PHE A 147 -2.35 -19.31 -0.77
CA PHE A 147 -1.22 -18.62 -0.15
C PHE A 147 -0.47 -19.57 0.77
N ALA A 148 0.84 -19.59 0.69
CA ALA A 148 1.69 -20.26 1.66
C ALA A 148 1.71 -19.43 2.97
N ASP A 149 1.79 -20.12 4.11
CA ASP A 149 1.93 -19.47 5.42
C ASP A 149 3.41 -19.07 5.70
N SER A 150 4.35 -19.69 4.99
CA SER A 150 5.77 -19.35 5.06
C SER A 150 6.53 -19.86 3.83
N GLY A 151 7.70 -19.28 3.58
CA GLY A 151 8.60 -19.69 2.50
C GLY A 151 8.07 -19.34 1.11
N LYS A 152 8.39 -20.20 0.13
CA LYS A 152 8.03 -19.97 -1.27
C LYS A 152 6.51 -20.05 -1.46
N CYS A 153 5.92 -18.99 -2.00
CA CYS A 153 4.48 -18.87 -2.24
C CYS A 153 4.18 -18.78 -3.75
N LEU A 154 3.76 -19.88 -4.35
CA LEU A 154 3.46 -19.95 -5.78
C LEU A 154 2.34 -18.97 -6.20
N LYS A 155 1.37 -18.72 -5.32
CA LYS A 155 0.32 -17.70 -5.59
C LYS A 155 0.93 -16.32 -5.69
N SER A 156 1.78 -15.94 -4.73
CA SER A 156 2.48 -14.65 -4.74
C SER A 156 3.36 -14.48 -5.98
N GLU A 157 4.09 -15.53 -6.37
CA GLU A 157 4.91 -15.53 -7.58
C GLU A 157 4.06 -15.34 -8.84
N GLY A 158 2.93 -16.05 -8.96
CA GLY A 158 2.02 -15.91 -10.10
C GLY A 158 1.37 -14.52 -10.19
N ILE A 159 0.99 -13.92 -9.05
CA ILE A 159 0.48 -12.55 -9.00
C ILE A 159 1.58 -11.57 -9.41
N LEU A 160 2.78 -11.69 -8.82
CA LEU A 160 3.91 -10.81 -9.10
C LEU A 160 4.30 -10.83 -10.57
N ALA A 161 4.40 -12.02 -11.18
CA ALA A 161 4.76 -12.17 -12.60
C ALA A 161 3.75 -11.47 -13.52
N ARG A 162 2.43 -11.66 -13.28
CA ARG A 162 1.39 -10.99 -14.06
C ARG A 162 1.45 -9.46 -13.92
N SER A 163 1.70 -8.99 -12.70
CA SER A 163 1.79 -7.55 -12.43
C SER A 163 3.05 -6.93 -13.04
N ALA A 164 4.18 -7.63 -13.01
CA ALA A 164 5.41 -7.18 -13.66
C ALA A 164 5.23 -7.08 -15.18
N ASN A 165 4.62 -8.09 -15.81
CA ASN A 165 4.29 -8.05 -17.24
C ASN A 165 3.34 -6.89 -17.59
N TYR A 166 2.33 -6.64 -16.75
CA TYR A 166 1.43 -5.48 -16.95
C TYR A 166 2.18 -4.15 -16.89
N VAL A 167 3.04 -3.97 -15.90
CA VAL A 167 3.84 -2.74 -15.75
C VAL A 167 4.80 -2.56 -16.92
N ALA A 168 5.55 -3.59 -17.28
CA ALA A 168 6.49 -3.54 -18.41
C ALA A 168 5.79 -3.21 -19.72
N ALA A 169 4.64 -3.86 -20.02
CA ALA A 169 3.85 -3.60 -21.23
C ALA A 169 3.25 -2.17 -21.27
N GLY A 170 2.94 -1.61 -20.09
CA GLY A 170 2.37 -0.26 -19.96
C GLY A 170 3.40 0.86 -19.91
N MET A 171 4.68 0.56 -19.77
CA MET A 171 5.74 1.57 -19.75
C MET A 171 5.92 2.17 -21.13
N PRO A 172 5.94 3.51 -21.26
CA PRO A 172 6.29 4.15 -22.54
C PRO A 172 7.76 3.82 -22.88
N LYS A 173 8.07 3.82 -24.18
CA LYS A 173 9.47 3.68 -24.63
C LYS A 173 10.32 4.74 -23.93
N GLY A 174 11.37 4.30 -23.21
CA GLY A 174 12.20 5.15 -22.37
C GLY A 174 11.67 5.35 -20.94
N GLY A 175 10.62 4.64 -20.52
CA GLY A 175 10.08 4.62 -19.16
C GLY A 175 9.37 5.92 -18.74
N PHE A 176 8.86 5.93 -17.53
CA PHE A 176 8.27 7.12 -16.90
C PHE A 176 9.34 7.97 -16.21
N SER A 177 9.04 9.24 -15.97
CA SER A 177 9.86 10.17 -15.18
C SER A 177 9.24 10.40 -13.79
N GLY A 178 10.00 11.05 -12.91
CA GLY A 178 9.56 11.44 -11.59
C GLY A 178 9.42 10.28 -10.61
N VAL A 179 8.69 10.52 -9.52
CA VAL A 179 8.50 9.54 -8.43
C VAL A 179 7.93 8.22 -8.93
N PHE A 180 6.88 8.27 -9.73
CA PHE A 180 6.20 7.06 -10.21
C PHE A 180 7.03 6.24 -11.18
N GLY A 181 7.81 6.88 -12.04
CA GLY A 181 8.74 6.17 -12.92
C GLY A 181 9.82 5.42 -12.15
N SER A 182 10.26 5.98 -11.03
CA SER A 182 11.19 5.29 -10.13
C SER A 182 10.53 4.09 -9.46
N PHE A 183 9.26 4.17 -9.08
CA PHE A 183 8.53 3.01 -8.54
C PHE A 183 8.31 1.91 -9.56
N ASP A 184 7.97 2.25 -10.80
CA ASP A 184 7.79 1.26 -11.87
C ASP A 184 9.07 0.45 -12.06
N ALA A 185 10.20 1.14 -12.18
CA ALA A 185 11.50 0.51 -12.39
C ALA A 185 11.98 -0.29 -11.16
N LEU A 186 11.81 0.24 -9.94
CA LEU A 186 12.10 -0.48 -8.69
C LEU A 186 11.25 -1.74 -8.58
N PHE A 187 9.98 -1.69 -8.97
CA PHE A 187 9.10 -2.84 -8.94
C PHE A 187 9.55 -3.93 -9.90
N LEU A 188 9.92 -3.57 -11.14
CA LEU A 188 10.45 -4.55 -12.11
C LEU A 188 11.75 -5.18 -11.63
N MET A 189 12.66 -4.39 -11.03
CA MET A 189 13.87 -4.91 -10.41
C MET A 189 13.55 -5.86 -9.26
N ALA A 190 12.60 -5.50 -8.40
CA ALA A 190 12.19 -6.31 -7.26
C ALA A 190 11.53 -7.62 -7.69
N ALA A 191 10.74 -7.60 -8.76
CA ALA A 191 10.16 -8.81 -9.38
C ALA A 191 11.24 -9.74 -9.95
N GLY A 192 12.36 -9.16 -10.41
CA GLY A 192 13.57 -9.91 -10.80
C GLY A 192 13.40 -10.75 -12.06
N ASN A 193 12.44 -10.42 -12.95
CA ASN A 193 12.34 -11.07 -14.26
C ASN A 193 13.42 -10.52 -15.20
N PRO A 194 14.34 -11.37 -15.70
CA PRO A 194 15.39 -10.94 -16.63
C PRO A 194 14.86 -10.27 -17.90
N GLU A 195 13.67 -10.67 -18.37
CA GLU A 195 13.03 -10.12 -19.58
C GLU A 195 12.69 -8.62 -19.48
N HIS A 196 12.59 -8.08 -18.24
CA HIS A 196 12.25 -6.67 -18.01
C HIS A 196 13.47 -5.81 -17.66
N MET A 197 14.69 -6.38 -17.69
CA MET A 197 15.89 -5.64 -17.30
C MET A 197 16.32 -4.59 -18.35
N ASP A 198 15.90 -4.72 -19.58
CA ASP A 198 16.15 -3.70 -20.61
C ASP A 198 15.33 -2.43 -20.33
N GLU A 199 14.06 -2.55 -19.98
CA GLU A 199 13.21 -1.42 -19.57
C GLU A 199 13.75 -0.73 -18.30
N VAL A 200 14.26 -1.51 -17.34
CA VAL A 200 14.89 -0.97 -16.12
C VAL A 200 16.15 -0.19 -16.47
N ARG A 201 17.03 -0.74 -17.30
CA ARG A 201 18.24 -0.08 -17.76
C ARG A 201 17.94 1.22 -18.50
N ASP A 202 17.01 1.18 -19.43
CA ASP A 202 16.64 2.34 -20.23
C ASP A 202 16.05 3.45 -19.35
N SER A 203 15.28 3.07 -18.31
CA SER A 203 14.80 4.01 -17.30
C SER A 203 15.93 4.63 -16.49
N ALA A 204 16.91 3.82 -16.06
CA ALA A 204 18.05 4.29 -15.28
C ALA A 204 18.92 5.27 -16.07
N HIS A 205 19.22 4.94 -17.33
CA HIS A 205 19.99 5.82 -18.21
C HIS A 205 19.26 7.12 -18.50
N ARG A 206 17.97 7.04 -18.83
CA ARG A 206 17.16 8.24 -19.11
C ARG A 206 17.02 9.16 -17.90
N ILE A 207 16.79 8.61 -16.70
CA ILE A 207 16.74 9.41 -15.48
C ILE A 207 18.09 10.08 -15.25
N THR A 208 19.19 9.35 -15.42
CA THR A 208 20.55 9.89 -15.30
C THR A 208 20.77 11.06 -16.27
N ASP A 209 20.47 10.85 -17.56
CA ASP A 209 20.66 11.87 -18.58
C ASP A 209 19.77 13.12 -18.32
N ALA A 210 18.52 12.91 -17.87
CA ALA A 210 17.59 13.99 -17.51
C ALA A 210 18.10 14.78 -16.30
N VAL A 211 18.56 14.10 -15.25
CA VAL A 211 19.15 14.74 -14.06
C VAL A 211 20.36 15.58 -14.45
N LEU A 212 21.27 15.05 -15.24
CA LEU A 212 22.49 15.76 -15.67
C LEU A 212 22.17 16.97 -16.54
N ALA A 213 21.18 16.87 -17.43
CA ALA A 213 20.78 17.94 -18.33
C ALA A 213 19.90 19.01 -17.68
N SER A 214 19.26 18.71 -16.54
CA SER A 214 18.30 19.62 -15.93
C SER A 214 18.95 20.90 -15.43
N LYS A 215 18.34 22.04 -15.81
CA LYS A 215 18.68 23.38 -15.34
C LYS A 215 17.63 23.96 -14.39
N ARG A 216 16.55 23.24 -14.14
CA ARG A 216 15.42 23.67 -13.30
C ARG A 216 15.04 22.54 -12.36
N ASP A 217 14.67 22.92 -11.14
CA ASP A 217 14.15 21.98 -10.18
C ASP A 217 12.75 21.52 -10.60
N PRO A 218 12.39 20.24 -10.33
CA PRO A 218 11.02 19.76 -10.49
C PRO A 218 10.08 20.46 -9.49
N SER A 219 8.78 20.27 -9.64
CA SER A 219 7.78 20.91 -8.79
C SER A 219 7.84 20.50 -7.33
N LEU A 220 8.25 19.26 -7.07
CA LEU A 220 8.47 18.70 -5.73
C LEU A 220 9.86 18.05 -5.67
N PRO A 221 10.93 18.88 -5.61
CA PRO A 221 12.29 18.43 -5.87
C PRO A 221 12.75 17.27 -4.98
N ASN A 222 12.58 17.39 -3.66
CA ASN A 222 13.07 16.37 -2.74
C ASN A 222 12.33 15.02 -2.89
N TRP A 223 11.05 15.04 -3.27
CA TRP A 223 10.32 13.82 -3.60
C TRP A 223 10.92 13.13 -4.83
N GLU A 224 11.11 13.89 -5.90
CA GLU A 224 11.60 13.33 -7.16
C GLU A 224 13.05 12.87 -7.03
N TRP A 225 13.91 13.72 -6.50
CA TRP A 225 15.34 13.43 -6.35
C TRP A 225 15.61 12.23 -5.45
N SER A 226 14.88 12.11 -4.32
CA SER A 226 15.09 10.99 -3.42
C SER A 226 14.64 9.65 -4.00
N HIS A 227 13.49 9.60 -4.68
CA HIS A 227 13.04 8.35 -5.29
C HIS A 227 13.88 7.95 -6.51
N GLN A 228 14.30 8.93 -7.33
CA GLN A 228 15.28 8.68 -8.39
C GLN A 228 16.60 8.19 -7.82
N GLY A 229 17.06 8.78 -6.73
CA GLY A 229 18.29 8.38 -6.05
C GLY A 229 18.25 6.96 -5.50
N ILE A 230 17.16 6.56 -4.84
CA ILE A 230 16.96 5.17 -4.38
C ILE A 230 17.03 4.22 -5.58
N PHE A 231 16.30 4.52 -6.66
CA PHE A 231 16.28 3.67 -7.84
C PHE A 231 17.66 3.55 -8.50
N LEU A 232 18.37 4.66 -8.76
CA LEU A 232 19.69 4.62 -9.39
C LEU A 232 20.73 3.90 -8.53
N ALA A 233 20.65 4.06 -7.20
CA ALA A 233 21.53 3.35 -6.28
C ALA A 233 21.25 1.84 -6.30
N GLU A 234 20.00 1.41 -6.19
CA GLU A 234 19.60 0.01 -6.28
C GLU A 234 20.01 -0.61 -7.63
N TYR A 235 19.81 0.13 -8.72
CA TYR A 235 20.20 -0.31 -10.05
C TYR A 235 21.72 -0.52 -10.14
N TYR A 236 22.53 0.45 -9.69
CA TYR A 236 23.98 0.31 -9.67
C TYR A 236 24.44 -0.86 -8.79
N LEU A 237 23.87 -0.99 -7.61
CA LEU A 237 24.23 -2.09 -6.69
C LEU A 237 23.89 -3.45 -7.27
N ALA A 238 22.86 -3.56 -8.11
CA ALA A 238 22.47 -4.81 -8.77
C ALA A 238 23.26 -5.11 -10.05
N THR A 239 23.62 -4.07 -10.83
CA THR A 239 24.17 -4.26 -12.19
C THR A 239 25.62 -3.83 -12.34
N LYS A 240 26.15 -3.02 -11.43
CA LYS A 240 27.45 -2.34 -11.49
C LYS A 240 27.61 -1.42 -12.70
N ASP A 241 26.51 -0.98 -13.30
CA ASP A 241 26.51 -0.03 -14.42
C ASP A 241 26.91 1.36 -13.96
N ARG A 242 28.17 1.72 -14.18
CA ARG A 242 28.78 2.99 -13.74
C ARG A 242 28.21 4.21 -14.44
N LYS A 243 27.45 4.03 -15.54
CA LYS A 243 26.87 5.16 -16.30
C LYS A 243 25.93 5.99 -15.42
N VAL A 244 25.28 5.37 -14.41
CA VAL A 244 24.32 6.07 -13.55
C VAL A 244 24.96 6.87 -12.41
N LEU A 245 26.23 6.63 -12.09
CA LEU A 245 26.90 7.25 -10.94
C LEU A 245 26.96 8.79 -10.99
N PRO A 246 27.26 9.43 -12.15
CA PRO A 246 27.27 10.91 -12.20
C PRO A 246 25.89 11.52 -11.91
N GLY A 247 24.80 10.91 -12.40
CA GLY A 247 23.45 11.35 -12.10
C GLY A 247 23.10 11.17 -10.62
N LEU A 248 23.45 10.00 -10.06
CA LEU A 248 23.24 9.73 -8.64
C LEU A 248 24.03 10.70 -7.73
N GLN A 249 25.29 11.00 -8.08
CA GLN A 249 26.07 11.99 -7.32
C GLN A 249 25.42 13.38 -7.37
N LYS A 250 24.94 13.81 -8.51
CA LYS A 250 24.22 15.10 -8.63
C LYS A 250 22.96 15.14 -7.76
N LEU A 251 22.21 14.02 -7.67
CA LEU A 251 21.06 13.91 -6.77
C LEU A 251 21.48 14.01 -5.31
N VAL A 252 22.57 13.35 -4.91
CA VAL A 252 23.15 13.46 -3.57
C VAL A 252 23.50 14.91 -3.24
N ASP A 253 24.22 15.59 -4.14
CA ASP A 253 24.65 16.99 -3.95
C ASP A 253 23.43 17.91 -3.75
N HIS A 254 22.35 17.69 -4.52
CA HIS A 254 21.09 18.44 -4.36
C HIS A 254 20.41 18.16 -3.02
N LEU A 255 20.35 16.90 -2.59
CA LEU A 255 19.72 16.53 -1.31
C LEU A 255 20.53 17.08 -0.12
N GLU A 256 21.85 17.03 -0.17
CA GLU A 256 22.71 17.61 0.87
C GLU A 256 22.56 19.13 0.95
N ALA A 257 22.60 19.81 -0.17
CA ALA A 257 22.41 21.26 -0.24
C ALA A 257 21.02 21.70 0.23
N GLY A 258 20.02 20.83 0.05
CA GLY A 258 18.61 21.07 0.40
C GLY A 258 18.21 20.58 1.80
N GLN A 259 19.15 20.06 2.61
CA GLN A 259 18.86 19.59 3.97
C GLN A 259 18.56 20.76 4.92
N ALA A 260 17.55 20.62 5.76
CA ALA A 260 17.24 21.58 6.80
C ALA A 260 18.28 21.52 7.94
N ALA A 261 18.37 22.61 8.72
CA ALA A 261 19.23 22.66 9.89
C ALA A 261 18.88 21.60 10.96
N SER A 262 17.59 21.22 11.01
CA SER A 262 17.07 20.12 11.86
C SER A 262 17.64 18.74 11.49
N GLY A 263 18.10 18.56 10.25
CA GLY A 263 18.54 17.28 9.70
C GLY A 263 17.55 16.59 8.77
N SER A 264 16.30 17.07 8.66
CA SER A 264 15.29 16.53 7.75
C SER A 264 15.16 17.36 6.47
N TRP A 265 14.12 17.11 5.69
CA TRP A 265 13.84 17.75 4.41
C TRP A 265 12.35 18.11 4.31
N GLY A 266 12.05 19.21 3.61
CA GLY A 266 10.70 19.56 3.20
C GLY A 266 10.36 19.05 1.81
N HIS A 267 9.24 19.48 1.24
CA HIS A 267 8.89 19.19 -0.17
C HIS A 267 9.94 19.71 -1.15
N SER A 268 10.52 20.86 -0.83
CA SER A 268 11.55 21.55 -1.61
C SER A 268 12.81 21.73 -0.78
N PRO A 269 13.97 21.99 -1.42
CA PRO A 269 15.22 22.27 -0.73
C PRO A 269 15.09 23.38 0.29
N ALA A 270 15.72 23.20 1.44
CA ALA A 270 15.85 24.25 2.44
C ALA A 270 16.76 25.38 1.90
N VAL A 271 16.47 26.61 2.31
CA VAL A 271 17.29 27.78 1.99
C VAL A 271 17.90 28.29 3.28
N LYS A 272 19.24 28.31 3.35
CA LYS A 272 19.99 28.65 4.58
C LYS A 272 19.54 27.81 5.78
N GLY A 273 19.28 26.51 5.54
CA GLY A 273 18.85 25.56 6.58
C GLY A 273 17.37 25.66 6.99
N GLN A 274 16.60 26.51 6.35
CA GLN A 274 15.17 26.67 6.65
C GLN A 274 14.29 26.10 5.54
N THR A 275 13.34 25.25 5.89
CA THR A 275 12.33 24.73 4.99
C THR A 275 11.25 25.78 4.70
N LYS A 276 10.59 25.67 3.55
CA LYS A 276 9.48 26.51 3.15
C LYS A 276 8.15 25.77 3.26
N GLY A 277 7.07 26.51 3.38
CA GLY A 277 5.70 25.98 3.39
C GLY A 277 5.41 25.21 4.69
N TYR A 278 5.16 23.92 4.58
CA TYR A 278 4.84 23.04 5.72
C TYR A 278 6.01 22.79 6.71
N GLY A 279 7.22 23.25 6.38
CA GLY A 279 8.39 22.82 7.10
C GLY A 279 8.95 21.49 6.61
N GLU A 280 9.44 20.68 7.50
CA GLU A 280 9.89 19.32 7.23
C GLU A 280 8.71 18.42 6.89
N VAL A 281 8.95 17.45 5.99
CA VAL A 281 7.99 16.41 5.59
C VAL A 281 8.66 15.06 5.74
N ASN A 282 8.37 14.38 6.81
CA ASN A 282 9.11 13.19 7.22
C ASN A 282 9.05 12.02 6.25
N SER A 283 7.96 11.85 5.49
CA SER A 283 7.91 10.85 4.42
C SER A 283 8.93 11.11 3.31
N VAL A 284 9.22 12.38 3.01
CA VAL A 284 10.29 12.79 2.08
C VAL A 284 11.66 12.65 2.72
N GLY A 285 11.81 13.17 3.94
CA GLY A 285 13.08 13.14 4.63
C GLY A 285 13.66 11.74 4.78
N LEU A 286 12.79 10.75 5.02
CA LEU A 286 13.19 9.34 5.10
C LEU A 286 13.71 8.81 3.76
N THR A 287 13.09 9.15 2.64
CA THR A 287 13.59 8.74 1.31
C THR A 287 14.87 9.47 0.93
N CYS A 288 15.05 10.73 1.37
CA CYS A 288 16.33 11.44 1.23
C CYS A 288 17.45 10.73 2.02
N LEU A 289 17.19 10.37 3.27
CA LEU A 289 18.17 9.63 4.10
C LEU A 289 18.51 8.26 3.50
N MET A 290 17.51 7.51 2.99
CA MET A 290 17.75 6.25 2.28
C MET A 290 18.65 6.45 1.07
N THR A 291 18.42 7.51 0.29
CA THR A 291 19.26 7.85 -0.88
C THR A 291 20.70 8.10 -0.48
N LEU A 292 20.93 8.95 0.54
CA LEU A 292 22.28 9.22 1.01
C LEU A 292 22.97 7.94 1.51
N THR A 293 22.23 7.08 2.23
CA THR A 293 22.78 5.82 2.76
C THR A 293 23.17 4.87 1.62
N LEU A 294 22.26 4.65 0.64
CA LEU A 294 22.53 3.80 -0.50
C LEU A 294 23.67 4.35 -1.40
N ALA A 295 23.73 5.67 -1.56
CA ALA A 295 24.82 6.31 -2.31
C ALA A 295 26.20 6.06 -1.68
N ARG A 296 26.29 6.03 -0.35
CA ARG A 296 27.53 5.60 0.34
C ARG A 296 27.90 4.16 0.02
N GLU A 297 26.93 3.24 -0.01
CA GLU A 297 27.16 1.84 -0.44
C GLU A 297 27.63 1.76 -1.91
N CYS A 298 27.21 2.72 -2.75
CA CYS A 298 27.69 2.83 -4.13
C CYS A 298 29.11 3.44 -4.24
N GLY A 299 29.74 3.82 -3.14
CA GLY A 299 31.07 4.45 -3.11
C GLY A 299 31.09 5.92 -3.52
N LEU A 300 29.93 6.59 -3.48
CA LEU A 300 29.81 8.01 -3.79
C LEU A 300 30.16 8.90 -2.59
N LYS A 301 30.45 10.16 -2.89
CA LYS A 301 30.72 11.17 -1.86
C LYS A 301 29.40 11.57 -1.20
N VAL A 302 29.31 11.35 0.11
CA VAL A 302 28.23 11.81 0.97
C VAL A 302 28.87 12.44 2.19
N THR A 303 28.49 13.67 2.51
CA THR A 303 28.99 14.42 3.65
C THR A 303 28.59 13.71 4.95
N PRO A 304 29.55 13.25 5.77
CA PRO A 304 29.23 12.49 6.98
C PRO A 304 28.28 13.23 7.92
N GLU A 305 28.48 14.53 8.10
CA GLU A 305 27.69 15.38 8.99
C GLU A 305 26.24 15.51 8.52
N ASN A 306 25.99 15.57 7.20
CA ASN A 306 24.63 15.62 6.64
C ASN A 306 23.91 14.30 6.84
N HIS A 307 24.60 13.20 6.60
CA HIS A 307 24.05 11.86 6.83
C HIS A 307 23.72 11.63 8.32
N GLU A 308 24.67 11.99 9.22
CA GLU A 308 24.49 11.84 10.67
C GLU A 308 23.33 12.69 11.20
N ARG A 309 23.20 13.95 10.75
CA ARG A 309 22.05 14.79 11.15
C ARG A 309 20.71 14.17 10.71
N GLY A 310 20.64 13.62 9.49
CA GLY A 310 19.45 12.94 9.01
C GLY A 310 19.12 11.70 9.85
N TYR A 311 20.12 10.89 10.15
CA TYR A 311 19.97 9.72 11.02
C TYR A 311 19.46 10.11 12.42
N LEU A 312 20.10 11.04 13.08
CA LEU A 312 19.73 11.47 14.43
C LEU A 312 18.34 12.11 14.49
N PHE A 313 17.97 12.86 13.44
CA PHE A 313 16.62 13.42 13.34
C PHE A 313 15.53 12.35 13.40
N PHE A 314 15.65 11.26 12.66
CA PHE A 314 14.63 10.20 12.66
C PHE A 314 14.77 9.24 13.83
N ARG A 315 16.00 8.95 14.26
CA ARG A 315 16.23 8.06 15.41
C ARG A 315 15.64 8.60 16.71
N ARG A 316 15.56 9.93 16.86
CA ARG A 316 14.97 10.55 18.07
C ARG A 316 13.54 10.14 18.37
N TYR A 317 12.78 9.65 17.40
CA TYR A 317 11.42 9.18 17.60
C TYR A 317 11.33 7.74 18.14
N MET A 318 12.43 7.01 18.08
CA MET A 318 12.49 5.64 18.60
C MET A 318 12.16 5.58 20.09
N GLY A 319 11.27 4.67 20.46
CA GLY A 319 10.83 4.48 21.85
C GLY A 319 9.84 5.52 22.38
N ILE A 320 9.50 6.54 21.57
CA ILE A 320 8.59 7.61 21.98
C ILE A 320 7.23 7.46 21.30
N GLY A 321 7.19 7.18 20.00
CA GLY A 321 5.95 7.04 19.25
C GLY A 321 6.16 6.89 17.75
N SER A 322 5.09 7.11 16.98
CA SER A 322 5.13 7.09 15.52
C SER A 322 5.78 8.35 14.95
N ILE A 323 6.47 8.20 13.83
CA ILE A 323 7.02 9.34 13.08
C ILE A 323 5.88 10.30 12.71
N PRO A 324 5.92 11.58 13.12
CA PRO A 324 4.91 12.56 12.78
C PRO A 324 5.01 13.00 11.32
N TYR A 325 4.06 13.83 10.85
CA TYR A 325 4.08 14.33 9.48
C TYR A 325 5.29 15.25 9.21
N GLY A 326 5.56 16.16 10.14
CA GLY A 326 6.63 17.14 10.05
C GLY A 326 7.50 17.19 11.31
N ASP A 327 8.22 18.29 11.52
CA ASP A 327 9.05 18.51 12.72
C ASP A 327 8.19 18.96 13.89
N HIS A 328 7.56 18.02 14.54
CA HIS A 328 6.76 18.22 15.75
C HIS A 328 6.77 16.95 16.61
N GLU A 329 6.08 16.99 17.73
CA GLU A 329 6.03 15.86 18.66
C GLU A 329 5.57 14.56 17.98
N PRO A 330 6.12 13.40 18.37
CA PRO A 330 5.71 12.12 17.84
C PRO A 330 4.26 11.83 18.22
N TRP A 331 3.59 11.08 17.39
CA TRP A 331 2.27 10.57 17.73
C TRP A 331 2.42 9.40 18.68
N LEU A 332 1.76 9.47 19.84
CA LEU A 332 1.81 8.41 20.83
C LEU A 332 1.07 7.15 20.38
N GLN A 333 0.16 7.28 19.42
CA GLN A 333 -0.54 6.16 18.81
C GLN A 333 0.25 5.61 17.63
N THR A 334 0.02 4.33 17.31
CA THR A 334 0.47 3.75 16.06
C THR A 334 -0.20 4.46 14.89
N HIS A 335 0.55 4.70 13.81
CA HIS A 335 0.02 5.42 12.66
C HIS A 335 0.74 5.02 11.38
N ALA A 336 -0.01 4.49 10.42
CA ALA A 336 0.55 3.99 9.16
C ALA A 336 0.54 5.02 8.01
N ALA A 337 -0.02 6.21 8.21
CA ALA A 337 -0.17 7.18 7.12
C ALA A 337 1.16 7.51 6.44
N ASN A 338 1.14 7.55 5.11
CA ASN A 338 2.26 7.89 4.24
C ASN A 338 3.52 7.02 4.40
N GLY A 339 3.40 5.82 5.01
CA GLY A 339 4.51 4.86 5.15
C GLY A 339 5.69 5.33 5.99
N LYS A 340 5.50 6.33 6.88
CA LYS A 340 6.60 6.96 7.62
C LYS A 340 7.34 6.00 8.54
N ASN A 341 6.63 5.21 9.36
CA ASN A 341 7.28 4.24 10.23
C ASN A 341 8.00 3.15 9.40
N ALA A 342 7.37 2.69 8.32
CA ALA A 342 7.99 1.72 7.41
C ALA A 342 9.25 2.28 6.74
N GLY A 343 9.20 3.53 6.28
CA GLY A 343 10.36 4.22 5.74
C GLY A 343 11.48 4.37 6.76
N ALA A 344 11.14 4.68 8.02
CA ALA A 344 12.13 4.74 9.11
C ALA A 344 12.74 3.36 9.38
N ALA A 345 11.94 2.29 9.42
CA ALA A 345 12.45 0.94 9.59
C ALA A 345 13.49 0.58 8.52
N ILE A 346 13.19 0.90 7.25
CA ILE A 346 14.10 0.64 6.13
C ILE A 346 15.37 1.51 6.23
N ALA A 347 15.23 2.81 6.50
CA ALA A 347 16.36 3.70 6.63
C ALA A 347 17.32 3.25 7.76
N MET A 348 16.79 2.90 8.93
CA MET A 348 17.58 2.41 10.06
C MET A 348 18.23 1.06 9.76
N MET A 349 17.55 0.15 9.06
CA MET A 349 18.13 -1.12 8.60
C MET A 349 19.31 -0.88 7.65
N LEU A 350 19.18 0.02 6.68
CA LEU A 350 20.26 0.36 5.75
C LEU A 350 21.47 0.97 6.46
N ILE A 351 21.25 1.78 7.50
CA ILE A 351 22.32 2.39 8.34
C ILE A 351 22.98 1.35 9.26
N GLY A 352 22.28 0.25 9.58
CA GLY A 352 22.76 -0.79 10.50
C GLY A 352 22.26 -0.64 11.94
N ASP A 353 21.38 0.32 12.23
CA ASP A 353 20.71 0.46 13.53
C ASP A 353 19.54 -0.52 13.63
N ARG A 354 19.84 -1.75 14.02
CA ARG A 354 18.86 -2.85 14.12
C ARG A 354 17.79 -2.60 15.18
N GLU A 355 18.14 -1.91 16.27
CA GLU A 355 17.20 -1.62 17.35
C GLU A 355 16.10 -0.67 16.88
N ALA A 356 16.49 0.45 16.27
CA ALA A 356 15.55 1.42 15.72
C ALA A 356 14.76 0.82 14.53
N ALA A 357 15.42 0.05 13.67
CA ALA A 357 14.75 -0.63 12.57
C ALA A 357 13.63 -1.55 13.06
N GLY A 358 13.90 -2.41 14.06
CA GLY A 358 12.91 -3.29 14.66
C GLY A 358 11.78 -2.53 15.37
N TYR A 359 12.09 -1.43 16.05
CA TYR A 359 11.08 -0.57 16.67
C TYR A 359 10.08 -0.06 15.63
N PHE A 360 10.55 0.58 14.57
CA PHE A 360 9.69 1.17 13.55
C PHE A 360 8.98 0.12 12.70
N SER A 361 9.57 -1.07 12.51
CA SER A 361 8.91 -2.21 11.88
C SER A 361 7.69 -2.65 12.66
N ARG A 362 7.81 -2.84 13.99
CA ARG A 362 6.69 -3.20 14.87
C ARG A 362 5.62 -2.10 14.92
N MET A 363 6.02 -0.82 14.92
CA MET A 363 5.06 0.29 14.82
C MET A 363 4.27 0.24 13.50
N THR A 364 4.91 -0.15 12.40
CA THR A 364 4.24 -0.35 11.10
C THR A 364 3.26 -1.51 11.17
N ALA A 365 3.66 -2.65 11.73
CA ALA A 365 2.81 -3.83 11.85
C ALA A 365 1.57 -3.57 12.73
N ALA A 366 1.73 -2.82 13.82
CA ALA A 366 0.66 -2.48 14.73
C ALA A 366 -0.38 -1.51 14.13
N SER A 367 -0.05 -0.81 13.03
CA SER A 367 -0.93 0.20 12.39
C SER A 367 -1.71 -0.34 11.19
N VAL A 368 -1.91 -1.64 11.10
CA VAL A 368 -2.49 -2.28 9.91
C VAL A 368 -3.89 -1.75 9.56
N ASP A 369 -4.71 -1.48 10.57
CA ASP A 369 -6.09 -1.02 10.38
C ASP A 369 -6.16 0.45 9.92
N GLU A 370 -5.10 1.23 10.12
CA GLU A 370 -5.02 2.63 9.72
C GLU A 370 -4.43 2.82 8.30
N ARG A 371 -4.06 1.76 7.62
CA ARG A 371 -3.42 1.83 6.30
C ARG A 371 -4.30 2.42 5.22
N GLU A 372 -5.61 2.37 5.38
CA GLU A 372 -6.57 2.99 4.45
C GLU A 372 -6.65 4.52 4.62
N GLN A 373 -6.03 5.07 5.67
CA GLN A 373 -6.04 6.50 5.98
C GLN A 373 -4.75 7.18 5.50
N GLY A 374 -4.82 8.45 5.22
CA GLY A 374 -3.69 9.27 4.83
C GLY A 374 -3.83 9.94 3.46
N HIS A 375 -2.83 10.71 3.10
CA HIS A 375 -2.77 11.39 1.81
C HIS A 375 -2.54 10.40 0.67
N THR A 376 -2.98 10.75 -0.52
CA THR A 376 -2.73 10.00 -1.76
C THR A 376 -3.28 8.56 -1.74
N GLY A 377 -4.42 8.34 -1.06
CA GLY A 377 -5.04 7.00 -0.97
C GLY A 377 -4.12 5.96 -0.35
N ASN A 378 -3.27 6.37 0.58
CA ASN A 378 -2.27 5.53 1.25
C ASN A 378 -1.25 4.83 0.33
N PHE A 379 -1.04 5.36 -0.85
CA PHE A 379 -0.08 4.85 -1.82
C PHE A 379 1.27 4.48 -1.18
N PHE A 380 1.85 5.40 -0.40
CA PHE A 380 3.14 5.17 0.25
C PHE A 380 3.07 4.12 1.38
N SER A 381 1.93 4.01 2.07
CA SER A 381 1.75 2.97 3.08
C SER A 381 1.70 1.57 2.46
N TYR A 382 1.06 1.42 1.29
CA TYR A 382 1.07 0.15 0.56
C TYR A 382 2.42 -0.18 -0.06
N PHE A 383 3.16 0.83 -0.51
CA PHE A 383 4.50 0.63 -1.06
C PHE A 383 5.53 0.28 0.02
N TRP A 384 5.65 1.11 1.06
CA TRP A 384 6.69 0.97 2.07
C TRP A 384 6.34 -0.02 3.19
N GLY A 385 5.04 -0.17 3.55
CA GLY A 385 4.61 -0.97 4.69
C GLY A 385 5.11 -2.41 4.67
N PRO A 386 4.86 -3.19 3.61
CA PRO A 386 5.37 -4.55 3.52
C PRO A 386 6.90 -4.64 3.61
N ALA A 387 7.62 -3.71 2.98
CA ALA A 387 9.07 -3.67 3.02
C ALA A 387 9.59 -3.39 4.45
N GLY A 388 8.99 -2.39 5.12
CA GLY A 388 9.36 -2.05 6.50
C GLY A 388 9.09 -3.15 7.51
N VAL A 389 8.02 -3.95 7.32
CA VAL A 389 7.76 -5.12 8.17
C VAL A 389 8.63 -6.31 7.79
N GLY A 390 8.90 -6.49 6.51
CA GLY A 390 9.70 -7.59 5.98
C GLY A 390 11.16 -7.61 6.46
N ILE A 391 11.67 -6.51 7.04
CA ILE A 391 13.01 -6.50 7.66
C ILE A 391 13.10 -7.40 8.89
N GLU A 392 11.98 -7.66 9.59
CA GLU A 392 11.89 -8.61 10.70
C GLU A 392 11.77 -10.07 10.23
N GLY A 393 11.73 -10.31 8.93
CA GLY A 393 11.70 -11.61 8.30
C GLY A 393 10.37 -11.99 7.68
N ASP A 394 10.38 -13.13 6.98
CA ASP A 394 9.26 -13.58 6.17
C ASP A 394 8.03 -13.94 7.00
N ALA A 395 8.21 -14.44 8.24
CA ALA A 395 7.11 -14.74 9.15
C ALA A 395 6.37 -13.47 9.58
N ALA A 396 7.10 -12.42 9.97
CA ALA A 396 6.50 -11.13 10.34
C ALA A 396 5.73 -10.51 9.16
N LEU A 397 6.28 -10.59 7.95
CA LEU A 397 5.60 -10.13 6.75
C LEU A 397 4.33 -10.94 6.46
N ALA A 398 4.36 -12.26 6.60
CA ALA A 398 3.20 -13.13 6.39
C ALA A 398 2.07 -12.80 7.38
N ASP A 399 2.40 -12.64 8.66
CA ASP A 399 1.44 -12.26 9.71
C ASP A 399 0.85 -10.87 9.45
N PHE A 400 1.66 -9.92 8.98
CA PHE A 400 1.22 -8.58 8.61
C PHE A 400 0.26 -8.59 7.41
N LEU A 401 0.53 -9.39 6.39
CA LEU A 401 -0.28 -9.44 5.18
C LEU A 401 -1.57 -10.28 5.35
N LYS A 402 -1.57 -11.29 6.24
CA LYS A 402 -2.67 -12.23 6.41
C LYS A 402 -4.04 -11.57 6.66
N PRO A 403 -4.19 -10.63 7.61
CA PRO A 403 -5.48 -9.96 7.84
C PRO A 403 -5.90 -9.03 6.72
N GLN A 404 -5.00 -8.69 5.81
CA GLN A 404 -5.22 -7.75 4.70
C GLN A 404 -5.41 -8.47 3.35
N ARG A 405 -5.32 -9.79 3.29
CA ARG A 405 -5.43 -10.56 2.03
C ARG A 405 -6.69 -10.23 1.24
N TRP A 406 -7.82 -10.06 1.93
CA TRP A 406 -9.07 -9.67 1.31
C TRP A 406 -8.96 -8.35 0.54
N TYR A 407 -8.25 -7.36 1.09
CA TYR A 407 -8.03 -6.07 0.43
C TYR A 407 -7.14 -6.20 -0.81
N TYR A 408 -6.04 -6.95 -0.71
CA TYR A 408 -5.15 -7.19 -1.85
C TYR A 408 -5.86 -7.98 -2.95
N ASP A 409 -6.69 -8.97 -2.61
CA ASP A 409 -7.48 -9.73 -3.57
C ASP A 409 -8.57 -8.87 -4.23
N LEU A 410 -9.19 -7.93 -3.50
CA LEU A 410 -10.09 -6.93 -4.10
C LEU A 410 -9.36 -5.95 -5.01
N ALA A 411 -8.19 -5.47 -4.59
CA ALA A 411 -7.42 -4.48 -5.34
C ALA A 411 -6.86 -5.04 -6.65
N ARG A 412 -6.62 -6.35 -6.71
CA ARG A 412 -6.12 -7.06 -7.89
C ARG A 412 -7.18 -7.13 -8.99
N ARG A 413 -6.77 -6.88 -10.24
CA ARG A 413 -7.65 -6.92 -11.40
C ARG A 413 -7.39 -8.16 -12.26
N TRP A 414 -8.34 -8.47 -13.13
CA TRP A 414 -8.31 -9.63 -14.04
C TRP A 414 -7.17 -9.58 -15.07
N ASP A 415 -6.68 -8.37 -15.40
CA ASP A 415 -5.58 -8.13 -16.34
C ASP A 415 -4.18 -8.18 -15.70
N GLY A 416 -4.10 -8.52 -14.42
CA GLY A 416 -2.85 -8.58 -13.65
C GLY A 416 -2.44 -7.27 -12.99
N SER A 417 -3.18 -6.19 -13.24
CA SER A 417 -2.95 -4.90 -12.58
C SER A 417 -3.57 -4.84 -11.19
N PHE A 418 -3.27 -3.75 -10.48
CA PHE A 418 -3.86 -3.38 -9.20
C PHE A 418 -4.43 -1.96 -9.25
N ILE A 419 -5.38 -1.69 -8.36
CA ILE A 419 -5.95 -0.36 -8.19
C ILE A 419 -6.13 -0.06 -6.70
N THR A 420 -5.83 1.16 -6.28
CA THR A 420 -6.07 1.63 -4.91
C THR A 420 -7.56 1.72 -4.62
N GLN A 421 -7.93 1.50 -3.35
CA GLN A 421 -9.31 1.41 -2.90
C GLN A 421 -9.59 2.39 -1.76
N PRO A 422 -10.75 3.05 -1.71
CA PRO A 422 -11.72 3.18 -2.80
C PRO A 422 -11.16 4.03 -3.95
N TRP A 423 -11.60 3.78 -5.18
CA TRP A 423 -11.16 4.56 -6.34
C TRP A 423 -12.06 5.78 -6.53
N PRO A 424 -11.54 6.99 -6.53
CA PRO A 424 -12.31 8.19 -6.82
C PRO A 424 -12.64 8.29 -8.32
N HIS A 425 -13.88 8.64 -8.66
CA HIS A 425 -14.32 8.83 -10.05
C HIS A 425 -13.93 10.19 -10.63
N LYS A 426 -13.72 11.18 -9.77
CA LYS A 426 -13.27 12.53 -10.17
C LYS A 426 -11.98 12.87 -9.43
N ALA A 427 -11.00 13.31 -10.18
CA ALA A 427 -9.81 13.92 -9.60
C ALA A 427 -10.16 15.35 -9.15
N GLU A 428 -10.27 15.57 -7.85
CA GLU A 428 -10.46 16.90 -7.29
C GLU A 428 -9.12 17.63 -7.20
N GLY A 429 -8.95 18.72 -7.99
CA GLY A 429 -7.82 19.63 -7.93
C GLY A 429 -6.58 19.18 -8.75
N LYS A 430 -5.59 20.09 -8.80
CA LYS A 430 -4.30 19.90 -9.49
C LYS A 430 -3.20 19.53 -8.49
N ASN A 431 -3.36 18.47 -7.73
CA ASN A 431 -2.34 18.02 -6.78
C ASN A 431 -1.67 16.71 -7.25
N ALA A 432 -0.70 16.19 -6.48
CA ALA A 432 -0.01 14.93 -6.77
C ALA A 432 -0.97 13.75 -6.91
N MET A 433 -2.12 13.76 -6.22
CA MET A 433 -3.19 12.78 -6.38
C MET A 433 -3.77 12.76 -7.79
N THR A 434 -3.88 13.92 -8.47
CA THR A 434 -4.40 14.00 -9.82
C THR A 434 -3.52 13.22 -10.81
N SER A 435 -2.21 13.37 -10.71
CA SER A 435 -1.27 12.63 -11.55
C SER A 435 -1.35 11.12 -11.31
N TYR A 436 -1.53 10.71 -10.05
CA TYR A 436 -1.68 9.33 -9.63
C TYR A 436 -2.99 8.72 -10.17
N ILE A 437 -4.12 9.42 -10.03
CA ILE A 437 -5.41 8.98 -10.55
C ILE A 437 -5.38 8.91 -12.09
N ASN A 438 -4.77 9.88 -12.75
CA ASN A 438 -4.69 9.91 -14.21
C ASN A 438 -3.86 8.75 -14.81
N ARG A 439 -2.88 8.21 -14.07
CA ARG A 439 -2.13 7.02 -14.50
C ARG A 439 -2.88 5.72 -14.24
N GLY A 440 -3.92 5.76 -13.42
CA GLY A 440 -4.79 4.62 -13.14
C GLY A 440 -4.05 3.39 -12.61
N PRO A 441 -4.43 2.18 -13.06
CA PRO A 441 -3.83 0.93 -12.60
C PRO A 441 -2.31 0.85 -12.78
N LEU A 442 -1.76 1.54 -13.78
CA LEU A 442 -0.32 1.54 -14.02
C LEU A 442 0.48 2.20 -12.89
N ALA A 443 -0.08 3.24 -12.24
CA ALA A 443 0.56 3.83 -11.06
C ALA A 443 0.31 3.01 -9.78
N CYS A 444 -0.85 2.36 -9.68
CA CYS A 444 -1.23 1.58 -8.49
C CYS A 444 -0.51 0.24 -8.40
N THR A 445 -0.28 -0.40 -9.55
CA THR A 445 0.27 -1.77 -9.59
C THR A 445 1.63 -1.87 -8.91
N PRO A 446 2.64 -1.04 -9.20
CA PRO A 446 3.93 -1.12 -8.53
C PRO A 446 3.81 -0.96 -7.00
N SER A 447 2.95 -0.04 -6.54
CA SER A 447 2.84 0.21 -5.10
C SER A 447 2.20 -0.95 -4.33
N ILE A 448 1.14 -1.55 -4.86
CA ILE A 448 0.42 -2.61 -4.14
C ILE A 448 1.09 -3.96 -4.36
N ALA A 449 1.47 -4.29 -5.59
CA ALA A 449 2.09 -5.57 -5.93
C ALA A 449 3.52 -5.70 -5.36
N MET A 450 4.16 -4.61 -4.95
CA MET A 450 5.47 -4.63 -4.28
C MET A 450 5.49 -5.56 -3.08
N ALA A 451 4.37 -5.70 -2.35
CA ALA A 451 4.24 -6.61 -1.22
C ALA A 451 4.63 -8.06 -1.55
N TYR A 452 4.38 -8.50 -2.79
CA TYR A 452 4.72 -9.85 -3.25
C TYR A 452 6.19 -9.99 -3.66
N ALA A 453 6.90 -8.88 -3.89
CA ALA A 453 8.32 -8.88 -4.25
C ALA A 453 9.26 -8.83 -3.03
N VAL A 454 8.79 -8.32 -1.89
CA VAL A 454 9.61 -8.18 -0.67
C VAL A 454 10.31 -9.48 -0.24
N PRO A 455 9.65 -10.67 -0.23
CA PRO A 455 10.31 -11.92 0.16
C PRO A 455 11.46 -12.34 -0.75
N LEU A 456 11.51 -11.82 -1.98
CA LEU A 456 12.58 -12.15 -2.93
C LEU A 456 13.92 -11.48 -2.56
N LYS A 457 13.90 -10.45 -1.71
CA LYS A 457 15.08 -9.70 -1.22
C LYS A 457 16.04 -9.27 -2.34
N LYS A 458 15.48 -8.87 -3.50
CA LYS A 458 16.28 -8.43 -4.66
C LYS A 458 16.88 -7.04 -4.48
N LEU A 459 16.29 -6.20 -3.59
CA LEU A 459 16.70 -4.83 -3.33
C LEU A 459 17.32 -4.70 -1.95
N ARG A 460 18.24 -3.73 -1.79
CA ARG A 460 18.82 -3.37 -0.49
C ARG A 460 17.73 -2.90 0.48
N ILE A 461 16.79 -2.10 0.00
CA ILE A 461 15.62 -1.65 0.78
C ILE A 461 14.71 -2.81 1.23
N PHE A 462 14.87 -4.02 0.72
CA PHE A 462 14.17 -5.25 1.16
C PHE A 462 15.06 -6.19 1.94
N GLY A 463 16.24 -5.74 2.35
CA GLY A 463 17.17 -6.54 3.15
C GLY A 463 18.11 -7.45 2.35
N ARG A 464 18.28 -7.22 1.02
CA ARG A 464 19.40 -7.84 0.31
C ARG A 464 20.70 -7.51 1.03
N ALA A 465 21.50 -8.52 1.34
CA ALA A 465 22.80 -8.28 1.98
C ALA A 465 23.68 -7.36 1.12
N PRO A 466 24.52 -6.49 1.73
CA PRO A 466 25.56 -5.79 0.98
C PRO A 466 26.50 -6.84 0.35
N GLU A 467 26.91 -6.60 -0.88
CA GLU A 467 28.02 -7.38 -1.43
C GLU A 467 29.26 -6.99 -0.63
N ASN A 468 29.85 -7.97 0.04
CA ASN A 468 31.14 -7.76 0.70
C ASN A 468 32.12 -7.27 -0.38
N GLY A 469 32.57 -6.01 -0.25
CA GLY A 469 33.61 -5.43 -1.08
C GLY A 469 34.94 -6.08 -0.82
#